data_05c8ebc9e46082bed2dee57b7f846bab
#
_entry.id   05c8ebc9e46082bed2dee57b7f846bab
#
_cell.length_a   1.000
_cell.length_b   1.000
_cell.length_c   1.000
_cell.angle_alpha   90.00
_cell.angle_beta   90.00
_cell.angle_gamma   90.00
#
_symmetry.space_group_name_H-M   'P 1'
#
loop_
_entity.id
_entity.type
_entity.pdbx_description
1 polymer ?
#
loop_
_entity_poly.entity_id
_entity_poly.type
_entity_poly.pdbx_seq_one_letter_code
_entity_poly.pdbx_strand_id
1 'polypeptide(L)'
;MIKLFSIICCLLGLKLSVHSSPTSTNLIQSLVAIKSQGEGNQEAMKAWPLVSNFPPSAIPQLLDAMNRANNLGDNWIRAAIEKICEQNATQLPIEKIIVFLQDYSNEGDAREMAFQILQSEQPSKANQLIPSFINDPAPVLRQKAVELILNKAKNSSTKQKAIKLYHRALMQAREVEQIKEASRELEEAGEKINLIQLMGLLPEWQLMGPFDNSERKGFSVEYGPESEKGLTEQHKNKDGIVKWEKFSTQDELGLVDINKIYGELKEVCAYAKTTFNSESAHSAHFRIGSKNAWKMWVNGTLLFSRDEYHRGKTRIDQFIIEGKLQEGENEILLKV
;
A
#
# COMPACT_ATOMS: atom_id res chain seq x y z
N MET A 1 9.97 91.43 5.53
CA MET A 1 9.14 90.52 4.78
C MET A 1 10.02 89.33 4.41
N ILE A 2 9.96 88.29 5.20
CA ILE A 2 10.76 87.06 5.02
C ILE A 2 9.79 86.03 4.44
N LYS A 3 10.07 85.52 3.23
CA LYS A 3 9.31 84.44 2.61
C LYS A 3 9.85 83.14 3.09
N LEU A 4 9.01 82.36 3.76
CA LEU A 4 9.26 80.98 4.14
C LEU A 4 9.04 80.04 2.93
N PHE A 5 10.08 79.36 2.49
CA PHE A 5 9.97 78.27 1.50
C PHE A 5 9.73 76.96 2.26
N SER A 6 8.57 76.36 2.03
CA SER A 6 8.22 75.02 2.57
C SER A 6 8.72 73.98 1.60
N ILE A 7 9.69 73.15 2.02
CA ILE A 7 10.16 72.00 1.26
C ILE A 7 9.31 70.80 1.68
N ILE A 8 8.48 70.31 0.76
CA ILE A 8 7.74 69.03 0.92
C ILE A 8 8.69 67.90 0.54
N CYS A 9 9.15 67.17 1.53
CA CYS A 9 9.90 65.93 1.32
C CYS A 9 8.91 64.76 1.06
N CYS A 10 8.76 64.33 -0.22
CA CYS A 10 8.06 63.11 -0.57
C CYS A 10 8.93 61.89 -0.17
N LEU A 11 8.63 61.29 0.94
CA LEU A 11 9.16 59.98 1.30
C LEU A 11 8.45 58.91 0.45
N LEU A 12 9.08 58.46 -0.62
CA LEU A 12 8.74 57.23 -1.34
C LEU A 12 9.06 56.05 -0.44
N GLY A 13 8.04 55.51 0.21
CA GLY A 13 8.13 54.25 0.96
C GLY A 13 8.33 53.06 0.01
N LEU A 14 9.57 52.70 -0.21
CA LEU A 14 9.89 51.39 -0.77
C LEU A 14 9.42 50.32 0.21
N LYS A 15 8.27 49.67 -0.09
CA LYS A 15 7.90 48.41 0.57
C LYS A 15 8.89 47.33 0.09
N LEU A 16 9.96 47.12 0.83
CA LEU A 16 10.76 45.89 0.75
C LEU A 16 9.85 44.76 1.16
N SER A 17 9.36 43.99 0.18
CA SER A 17 8.75 42.69 0.43
C SER A 17 9.84 41.79 0.97
N VAL A 18 9.87 41.61 2.29
CA VAL A 18 10.69 40.58 2.92
C VAL A 18 10.10 39.26 2.50
N HIS A 19 10.64 38.65 1.43
CA HIS A 19 10.40 37.27 1.13
C HIS A 19 11.13 36.48 2.22
N SER A 20 10.39 36.03 3.23
CA SER A 20 10.91 35.04 4.18
C SER A 20 11.32 33.80 3.39
N SER A 21 12.56 33.35 3.54
CA SER A 21 13.02 32.11 2.94
C SER A 21 12.08 30.99 3.40
N PRO A 22 11.64 30.10 2.48
CA PRO A 22 10.74 29.02 2.84
C PRO A 22 11.39 28.16 3.91
N THR A 23 10.62 27.80 4.95
CA THR A 23 11.11 26.92 6.01
C THR A 23 11.33 25.51 5.44
N SER A 24 12.20 24.70 6.07
CA SER A 24 12.42 23.31 5.68
C SER A 24 11.12 22.50 5.61
N THR A 25 10.19 22.76 6.54
CA THR A 25 8.86 22.14 6.56
C THR A 25 8.05 22.49 5.31
N ASN A 26 8.05 23.76 4.86
CA ASN A 26 7.31 24.17 3.67
C ASN A 26 7.88 23.56 2.39
N LEU A 27 9.21 23.43 2.30
CA LEU A 27 9.88 22.77 1.17
C LEU A 27 9.52 21.29 1.07
N ILE A 28 9.57 20.58 2.19
CA ILE A 28 9.16 19.15 2.25
C ILE A 28 7.67 19.02 1.89
N GLN A 29 6.81 19.91 2.43
CA GLN A 29 5.38 19.89 2.13
C GLN A 29 5.09 20.10 0.64
N SER A 30 5.91 20.84 -0.10
CA SER A 30 5.78 20.95 -1.55
C SER A 30 6.00 19.64 -2.29
N LEU A 31 6.84 18.72 -1.75
CA LEU A 31 7.03 17.38 -2.31
C LEU A 31 5.86 16.46 -1.97
N VAL A 32 5.35 16.54 -0.74
CA VAL A 32 4.17 15.75 -0.28
C VAL A 32 2.91 16.12 -1.07
N ALA A 33 2.73 17.41 -1.42
CA ALA A 33 1.51 17.93 -2.02
C ALA A 33 1.33 17.63 -3.51
N ILE A 34 2.26 16.92 -4.14
CA ILE A 34 2.15 16.55 -5.56
C ILE A 34 0.94 15.64 -5.77
N LYS A 35 0.15 15.92 -6.83
CA LYS A 35 -1.01 15.11 -7.19
C LYS A 35 -0.94 14.64 -8.64
N SER A 36 -1.92 13.83 -9.02
CA SER A 36 -2.11 13.42 -10.41
C SER A 36 -2.30 14.63 -11.34
N GLN A 37 -2.07 14.44 -12.63
CA GLN A 37 -2.18 15.47 -13.68
C GLN A 37 -1.22 16.67 -13.53
N GLY A 38 -0.16 16.54 -12.72
CA GLY A 38 0.89 17.55 -12.59
C GLY A 38 0.60 18.67 -11.58
N GLU A 39 -0.48 18.59 -10.81
CA GLU A 39 -0.76 19.53 -9.73
C GLU A 39 0.37 19.45 -8.68
N GLY A 40 0.94 20.61 -8.32
CA GLY A 40 2.05 20.72 -7.37
C GLY A 40 3.45 20.48 -7.97
N ASN A 41 3.57 20.04 -9.23
CA ASN A 41 4.89 19.73 -9.81
C ASN A 41 5.82 20.94 -9.88
N GLN A 42 5.31 22.13 -10.15
CA GLN A 42 6.16 23.34 -10.26
C GLN A 42 6.79 23.70 -8.92
N GLU A 43 6.02 23.62 -7.84
CA GLU A 43 6.47 23.86 -6.48
C GLU A 43 7.50 22.81 -6.05
N ALA A 44 7.24 21.54 -6.36
CA ALA A 44 8.15 20.43 -6.09
C ALA A 44 9.48 20.57 -6.86
N MET A 45 9.44 20.93 -8.14
CA MET A 45 10.64 21.21 -8.94
C MET A 45 11.50 22.33 -8.36
N LYS A 46 10.91 23.34 -7.75
CA LYS A 46 11.64 24.42 -7.05
C LYS A 46 12.16 24.00 -5.68
N ALA A 47 11.40 23.18 -4.96
CA ALA A 47 11.74 22.71 -3.62
C ALA A 47 12.83 21.61 -3.63
N TRP A 48 12.77 20.68 -4.57
CA TRP A 48 13.63 19.50 -4.58
C TRP A 48 15.13 19.79 -4.56
N PRO A 49 15.68 20.75 -5.36
CA PRO A 49 17.11 21.08 -5.28
C PRO A 49 17.55 21.60 -3.91
N LEU A 50 16.64 22.22 -3.17
CA LEU A 50 16.91 22.70 -1.81
C LEU A 50 16.84 21.54 -0.80
N VAL A 51 15.78 20.73 -0.87
CA VAL A 51 15.56 19.59 0.01
C VAL A 51 16.68 18.55 -0.16
N SER A 52 17.09 18.25 -1.37
CA SER A 52 18.16 17.29 -1.67
C SER A 52 19.57 17.72 -1.21
N ASN A 53 19.72 18.95 -0.74
CA ASN A 53 20.92 19.47 -0.11
C ASN A 53 20.75 19.73 1.41
N PHE A 54 19.72 19.19 2.03
CA PHE A 54 19.57 19.24 3.48
C PHE A 54 20.70 18.44 4.19
N PRO A 55 21.00 18.79 5.44
CA PRO A 55 21.94 18.00 6.22
C PRO A 55 21.38 16.61 6.51
N PRO A 56 22.23 15.59 6.74
CA PRO A 56 21.82 14.22 7.05
C PRO A 56 20.82 14.11 8.22
N SER A 57 20.89 15.02 9.16
CA SER A 57 19.96 15.10 10.29
C SER A 57 18.50 15.32 9.90
N ALA A 58 18.22 15.72 8.65
CA ALA A 58 16.87 15.89 8.12
C ALA A 58 16.24 14.57 7.61
N ILE A 59 17.02 13.50 7.43
CA ILE A 59 16.51 12.20 6.91
C ILE A 59 15.31 11.68 7.72
N PRO A 60 15.28 11.66 9.06
CA PRO A 60 14.10 11.21 9.79
C PRO A 60 12.84 12.03 9.49
N GLN A 61 12.97 13.34 9.26
CA GLN A 61 11.85 14.20 8.87
C GLN A 61 11.37 13.92 7.44
N LEU A 62 12.27 13.56 6.53
CA LEU A 62 11.92 13.15 5.17
C LEU A 62 11.23 11.78 5.16
N LEU A 63 11.72 10.82 5.95
CA LEU A 63 11.05 9.53 6.14
C LEU A 63 9.64 9.70 6.73
N ASP A 64 9.46 10.58 7.72
CA ASP A 64 8.12 10.91 8.25
C ASP A 64 7.22 11.57 7.20
N ALA A 65 7.77 12.36 6.29
CA ALA A 65 7.00 12.95 5.21
C ALA A 65 6.46 11.92 4.21
N MET A 66 7.16 10.78 4.01
CA MET A 66 6.68 9.67 3.20
C MET A 66 5.39 9.05 3.76
N ASN A 67 5.16 9.07 5.08
CA ASN A 67 3.89 8.61 5.68
C ASN A 67 2.66 9.40 5.20
N ARG A 68 2.84 10.58 4.65
CA ARG A 68 1.77 11.49 4.21
C ARG A 68 1.76 11.72 2.70
N ALA A 69 2.78 11.26 2.00
CA ALA A 69 2.91 11.42 0.56
C ALA A 69 2.09 10.35 -0.19
N ASN A 70 1.61 10.72 -1.36
CA ASN A 70 1.17 9.73 -2.32
C ASN A 70 2.39 9.17 -3.10
N ASN A 71 2.19 8.17 -3.95
CA ASN A 71 3.27 7.54 -4.71
C ASN A 71 4.13 8.52 -5.53
N LEU A 72 3.58 9.66 -5.97
CA LEU A 72 4.35 10.66 -6.72
C LEU A 72 5.23 11.47 -5.79
N GLY A 73 4.67 11.98 -4.69
CA GLY A 73 5.42 12.69 -3.65
C GLY A 73 6.50 11.81 -3.02
N ASP A 74 6.17 10.53 -2.77
CA ASP A 74 7.10 9.54 -2.23
C ASP A 74 8.34 9.40 -3.11
N ASN A 75 8.19 9.28 -4.43
CA ASN A 75 9.32 9.20 -5.35
C ASN A 75 10.24 10.42 -5.29
N TRP A 76 9.68 11.62 -5.14
CA TRP A 76 10.46 12.84 -5.01
C TRP A 76 11.23 12.92 -3.69
N ILE A 77 10.59 12.51 -2.59
CA ILE A 77 11.21 12.47 -1.26
C ILE A 77 12.31 11.40 -1.23
N ARG A 78 12.05 10.22 -1.78
CA ARG A 78 13.02 9.11 -1.91
C ARG A 78 14.27 9.56 -2.65
N ALA A 79 14.12 10.19 -3.82
CA ALA A 79 15.25 10.70 -4.59
C ALA A 79 16.04 11.79 -3.83
N ALA A 80 15.39 12.62 -3.01
CA ALA A 80 16.08 13.58 -2.16
C ALA A 80 16.88 12.90 -1.04
N ILE A 81 16.31 11.89 -0.38
CA ILE A 81 16.98 11.09 0.65
C ILE A 81 18.20 10.38 0.07
N GLU A 82 18.07 9.72 -1.09
CA GLU A 82 19.16 9.03 -1.78
C GLU A 82 20.33 9.98 -2.03
N LYS A 83 20.03 11.17 -2.57
CA LYS A 83 21.06 12.18 -2.83
C LYS A 83 21.75 12.68 -1.55
N ILE A 84 20.99 12.86 -0.47
CA ILE A 84 21.58 13.25 0.84
C ILE A 84 22.50 12.13 1.34
N CYS A 85 22.11 10.87 1.24
CA CYS A 85 22.91 9.72 1.62
C CYS A 85 24.20 9.62 0.80
N GLU A 86 24.12 9.73 -0.53
CA GLU A 86 25.28 9.72 -1.42
C GLU A 86 26.35 10.77 -1.06
N GLN A 87 25.89 11.96 -0.66
CA GLN A 87 26.78 13.08 -0.32
C GLN A 87 27.39 12.99 1.10
N ASN A 88 26.79 12.17 2.00
CA ASN A 88 27.06 12.25 3.44
C ASN A 88 27.15 10.88 4.14
N ALA A 89 27.58 9.83 3.47
CA ALA A 89 27.55 8.44 3.94
C ALA A 89 28.04 8.23 5.41
N THR A 90 29.05 8.96 5.86
CA THR A 90 29.63 8.80 7.19
C THR A 90 28.91 9.57 8.31
N GLN A 91 27.93 10.40 7.99
CA GLN A 91 27.27 11.33 8.93
C GLN A 91 25.78 11.06 9.13
N LEU A 92 25.29 9.91 8.65
CA LEU A 92 23.87 9.57 8.72
C LEU A 92 23.40 9.33 10.16
N PRO A 93 22.17 9.74 10.52
CA PRO A 93 21.61 9.57 11.85
C PRO A 93 21.09 8.13 12.06
N ILE A 94 21.98 7.14 12.01
CA ILE A 94 21.66 5.70 11.95
C ILE A 94 20.70 5.26 13.06
N GLU A 95 20.93 5.69 14.31
CA GLU A 95 20.08 5.27 15.44
C GLU A 95 18.63 5.80 15.28
N LYS A 96 18.45 7.01 14.74
CA LYS A 96 17.11 7.55 14.47
C LYS A 96 16.41 6.82 13.31
N ILE A 97 17.19 6.41 12.30
CA ILE A 97 16.70 5.60 11.18
C ILE A 97 16.24 4.22 11.67
N ILE A 98 16.99 3.60 12.58
CA ILE A 98 16.60 2.31 13.20
C ILE A 98 15.32 2.46 14.02
N VAL A 99 15.19 3.51 14.83
CA VAL A 99 13.97 3.78 15.60
C VAL A 99 12.78 3.95 14.68
N PHE A 100 12.91 4.72 13.59
CA PHE A 100 11.87 4.90 12.59
C PHE A 100 11.48 3.57 11.92
N LEU A 101 12.46 2.77 11.52
CA LEU A 101 12.25 1.47 10.88
C LEU A 101 11.47 0.50 11.77
N GLN A 102 11.72 0.52 13.09
CA GLN A 102 11.08 -0.40 14.05
C GLN A 102 9.69 0.05 14.50
N ASP A 103 9.29 1.26 14.18
CA ASP A 103 7.96 1.78 14.49
C ASP A 103 6.96 1.36 13.40
N TYR A 104 6.12 0.38 13.71
CA TYR A 104 5.10 -0.20 12.81
C TYR A 104 3.96 0.76 12.49
N SER A 105 3.85 1.91 13.15
CA SER A 105 2.89 2.95 12.78
C SER A 105 3.30 3.73 11.53
N ASN A 106 4.56 3.64 11.12
CA ASN A 106 5.06 4.23 9.89
C ASN A 106 4.66 3.37 8.68
N GLU A 107 4.40 4.03 7.55
CA GLU A 107 4.07 3.38 6.29
C GLU A 107 5.17 2.42 5.82
N GLY A 108 4.74 1.32 5.17
CA GLY A 108 5.65 0.27 4.74
C GLY A 108 6.76 0.75 3.81
N ASP A 109 6.42 1.62 2.86
CA ASP A 109 7.37 2.17 1.88
C ASP A 109 8.42 3.10 2.53
N ALA A 110 8.01 3.88 3.54
CA ALA A 110 8.91 4.72 4.32
C ALA A 110 9.88 3.88 5.17
N ARG A 111 9.37 2.80 5.77
CA ARG A 111 10.19 1.85 6.55
C ARG A 111 11.12 1.04 5.65
N GLU A 112 10.68 0.66 4.46
CA GLU A 112 11.55 0.04 3.46
C GLU A 112 12.72 0.96 3.09
N MET A 113 12.46 2.25 2.85
CA MET A 113 13.51 3.25 2.57
C MET A 113 14.50 3.35 3.74
N ALA A 114 14.01 3.39 4.98
CA ALA A 114 14.85 3.39 6.18
C ALA A 114 15.74 2.13 6.24
N PHE A 115 15.19 0.96 5.90
CA PHE A 115 15.95 -0.29 5.84
C PHE A 115 17.01 -0.27 4.72
N GLN A 116 16.70 0.27 3.54
CA GLN A 116 17.64 0.39 2.43
C GLN A 116 18.85 1.26 2.79
N ILE A 117 18.60 2.40 3.46
CA ILE A 117 19.69 3.26 3.98
C ILE A 117 20.56 2.46 4.95
N LEU A 118 19.95 1.77 5.92
CA LEU A 118 20.67 0.97 6.89
C LEU A 118 21.45 -0.18 6.23
N GLN A 119 20.88 -0.81 5.20
CA GLN A 119 21.53 -1.91 4.48
C GLN A 119 22.75 -1.44 3.69
N SER A 120 22.69 -0.25 3.08
CA SER A 120 23.83 0.37 2.39
C SER A 120 24.96 0.73 3.34
N GLU A 121 24.63 1.43 4.42
CA GLU A 121 25.63 2.08 5.28
C GLU A 121 26.12 1.19 6.42
N GLN A 122 25.29 0.31 6.94
CA GLN A 122 25.60 -0.58 8.05
C GLN A 122 24.99 -1.99 7.84
N PRO A 123 25.48 -2.76 6.86
CA PRO A 123 24.92 -4.06 6.48
C PRO A 123 24.79 -5.03 7.66
N SER A 124 25.76 -5.02 8.56
CA SER A 124 25.74 -5.90 9.75
C SER A 124 24.56 -5.60 10.67
N LYS A 125 24.26 -4.32 10.93
CA LYS A 125 23.07 -3.93 11.72
C LYS A 125 21.77 -4.24 10.99
N ALA A 126 21.69 -3.98 9.68
CA ALA A 126 20.54 -4.31 8.88
C ALA A 126 20.24 -5.81 8.94
N ASN A 127 21.24 -6.67 8.76
CA ASN A 127 21.09 -8.12 8.80
C ASN A 127 20.64 -8.63 10.19
N GLN A 128 21.05 -7.97 11.28
CA GLN A 128 20.60 -8.32 12.62
C GLN A 128 19.11 -8.04 12.84
N LEU A 129 18.54 -7.07 12.12
CA LEU A 129 17.10 -6.72 12.22
C LEU A 129 16.19 -7.61 11.38
N ILE A 130 16.69 -8.25 10.30
CA ILE A 130 15.88 -9.06 9.39
C ILE A 130 14.99 -10.09 10.13
N PRO A 131 15.48 -10.85 11.14
CA PRO A 131 14.64 -11.82 11.84
C PRO A 131 13.40 -11.21 12.53
N SER A 132 13.43 -9.93 12.91
CA SER A 132 12.31 -9.25 13.56
C SER A 132 11.17 -8.94 12.60
N PHE A 133 11.42 -8.93 11.29
CA PHE A 133 10.43 -8.61 10.27
C PHE A 133 9.50 -9.77 9.89
N ILE A 134 9.57 -10.90 10.58
CA ILE A 134 8.81 -12.10 10.19
C ILE A 134 7.29 -11.89 10.18
N ASN A 135 6.78 -11.02 11.05
CA ASN A 135 5.37 -10.61 11.11
C ASN A 135 5.17 -9.15 10.70
N ASP A 136 6.13 -8.59 9.97
CA ASP A 136 6.09 -7.19 9.59
C ASP A 136 4.86 -6.89 8.70
N PRO A 137 4.09 -5.83 8.96
CA PRO A 137 2.99 -5.44 8.07
C PRO A 137 3.48 -5.04 6.67
N ALA A 138 4.72 -4.52 6.54
CA ALA A 138 5.31 -4.17 5.25
C ALA A 138 5.74 -5.46 4.50
N PRO A 139 5.13 -5.79 3.33
CA PRO A 139 5.40 -7.05 2.63
C PRO A 139 6.87 -7.23 2.25
N VAL A 140 7.55 -6.15 1.83
CA VAL A 140 8.95 -6.20 1.40
C VAL A 140 9.90 -6.53 2.56
N LEU A 141 9.66 -5.98 3.76
CA LEU A 141 10.46 -6.30 4.95
C LEU A 141 10.20 -7.74 5.40
N ARG A 142 8.92 -8.16 5.41
CA ARG A 142 8.53 -9.55 5.72
C ARG A 142 9.17 -10.55 4.77
N GLN A 143 9.21 -10.24 3.47
CA GLN A 143 9.85 -11.07 2.45
C GLN A 143 11.31 -11.41 2.80
N LYS A 144 12.09 -10.43 3.28
CA LYS A 144 13.50 -10.64 3.68
C LYS A 144 13.61 -11.61 4.85
N ALA A 145 12.71 -11.53 5.83
CA ALA A 145 12.71 -12.44 6.97
C ALA A 145 12.29 -13.88 6.57
N VAL A 146 11.29 -14.00 5.69
CA VAL A 146 10.87 -15.30 5.14
C VAL A 146 12.00 -15.93 4.34
N GLU A 147 12.68 -15.18 3.47
CA GLU A 147 13.85 -15.65 2.72
C GLU A 147 14.95 -16.20 3.64
N LEU A 148 15.23 -15.50 4.74
CA LEU A 148 16.19 -15.99 5.73
C LEU A 148 15.77 -17.34 6.33
N ILE A 149 14.47 -17.56 6.57
CA ILE A 149 13.95 -18.84 7.09
C ILE A 149 14.04 -19.93 6.02
N LEU A 150 13.66 -19.64 4.76
CA LEU A 150 13.77 -20.57 3.65
C LEU A 150 15.23 -21.03 3.46
N ASN A 151 16.18 -20.08 3.50
CA ASN A 151 17.59 -20.42 3.41
C ASN A 151 18.08 -21.27 4.59
N LYS A 152 17.57 -21.06 5.81
CA LYS A 152 17.84 -21.91 6.96
C LYS A 152 17.21 -23.30 6.83
N ALA A 153 16.03 -23.40 6.20
CA ALA A 153 15.39 -24.68 5.95
C ALA A 153 16.19 -25.52 4.96
N LYS A 154 16.60 -24.94 3.82
CA LYS A 154 17.44 -25.59 2.80
C LYS A 154 18.75 -26.14 3.39
N ASN A 155 19.34 -25.41 4.31
CA ASN A 155 20.63 -25.78 4.94
C ASN A 155 20.47 -26.53 6.26
N SER A 156 19.28 -27.07 6.55
CA SER A 156 19.04 -27.79 7.79
C SER A 156 19.70 -29.17 7.81
N SER A 157 20.27 -29.54 8.94
CA SER A 157 20.94 -30.81 9.13
C SER A 157 20.00 -32.03 9.19
N THR A 158 18.71 -31.83 9.39
CA THR A 158 17.71 -32.89 9.48
C THR A 158 16.42 -32.50 8.75
N LYS A 159 15.76 -33.51 8.11
CA LYS A 159 14.47 -33.36 7.44
C LYS A 159 13.41 -32.74 8.36
N GLN A 160 13.32 -33.21 9.61
CA GLN A 160 12.33 -32.74 10.56
C GLN A 160 12.50 -31.26 10.91
N LYS A 161 13.75 -30.78 11.01
CA LYS A 161 14.03 -29.35 11.25
C LYS A 161 13.71 -28.51 10.02
N ALA A 162 14.01 -29.02 8.82
CA ALA A 162 13.65 -28.36 7.57
C ALA A 162 12.13 -28.17 7.44
N ILE A 163 11.34 -29.23 7.67
CA ILE A 163 9.87 -29.20 7.64
C ILE A 163 9.33 -28.10 8.58
N LYS A 164 9.80 -28.03 9.83
CA LYS A 164 9.35 -26.99 10.77
C LYS A 164 9.64 -25.57 10.26
N LEU A 165 10.78 -25.38 9.61
CA LEU A 165 11.16 -24.07 9.07
C LEU A 165 10.34 -23.74 7.82
N TYR A 166 10.07 -24.70 6.92
CA TYR A 166 9.21 -24.48 5.77
C TYR A 166 7.77 -24.17 6.19
N HIS A 167 7.20 -24.84 7.18
CA HIS A 167 5.90 -24.47 7.74
C HIS A 167 5.90 -23.05 8.28
N ARG A 168 6.95 -22.67 9.03
CA ARG A 168 7.09 -21.31 9.54
C ARG A 168 7.19 -20.29 8.41
N ALA A 169 7.95 -20.58 7.37
CA ALA A 169 8.07 -19.72 6.20
C ALA A 169 6.72 -19.58 5.49
N LEU A 170 6.03 -20.69 5.23
CA LEU A 170 4.75 -20.72 4.53
C LEU A 170 3.68 -19.91 5.25
N MET A 171 3.56 -20.00 6.57
CA MET A 171 2.60 -19.23 7.37
C MET A 171 2.83 -17.71 7.28
N GLN A 172 4.06 -17.29 7.04
CA GLN A 172 4.42 -15.87 7.02
C GLN A 172 4.67 -15.32 5.62
N ALA A 173 4.87 -16.19 4.62
CA ALA A 173 5.11 -15.76 3.24
C ALA A 173 3.91 -15.01 2.66
N ARG A 174 4.18 -13.96 1.90
CA ARG A 174 3.21 -13.17 1.14
C ARG A 174 3.62 -12.99 -0.33
N GLU A 175 4.86 -13.29 -0.66
CA GLU A 175 5.33 -13.36 -2.04
C GLU A 175 5.04 -14.75 -2.61
N VAL A 176 4.45 -14.78 -3.80
CA VAL A 176 3.98 -16.00 -4.46
C VAL A 176 5.09 -17.04 -4.60
N GLU A 177 6.28 -16.62 -4.97
CA GLU A 177 7.42 -17.53 -5.16
C GLU A 177 7.86 -18.18 -3.83
N GLN A 178 7.83 -17.44 -2.72
CA GLN A 178 8.16 -17.98 -1.41
C GLN A 178 7.09 -18.94 -0.90
N ILE A 179 5.81 -18.67 -1.18
CA ILE A 179 4.70 -19.58 -0.85
C ILE A 179 4.85 -20.89 -1.64
N LYS A 180 5.04 -20.79 -2.95
CA LYS A 180 5.23 -21.96 -3.83
C LYS A 180 6.46 -22.78 -3.45
N GLU A 181 7.57 -22.13 -3.14
CA GLU A 181 8.78 -22.80 -2.67
C GLU A 181 8.52 -23.58 -1.40
N ALA A 182 7.97 -22.93 -0.36
CA ALA A 182 7.72 -23.58 0.92
C ALA A 182 6.68 -24.72 0.81
N SER A 183 5.62 -24.51 0.01
CA SER A 183 4.59 -25.54 -0.24
C SER A 183 5.17 -26.75 -0.93
N ARG A 184 5.91 -26.56 -2.03
CA ARG A 184 6.56 -27.66 -2.76
C ARG A 184 7.48 -28.49 -1.87
N GLU A 185 8.35 -27.84 -1.09
CA GLU A 185 9.29 -28.54 -0.21
C GLU A 185 8.57 -29.36 0.88
N LEU A 186 7.43 -28.86 1.37
CA LEU A 186 6.58 -29.61 2.32
C LEU A 186 5.89 -30.80 1.65
N GLU A 187 5.38 -30.65 0.44
CA GLU A 187 4.75 -31.72 -0.35
C GLU A 187 5.77 -32.80 -0.71
N GLU A 188 6.99 -32.45 -1.11
CA GLU A 188 8.09 -33.39 -1.33
C GLU A 188 8.52 -34.11 -0.04
N ALA A 189 8.29 -33.47 1.11
CA ALA A 189 8.48 -34.11 2.41
C ALA A 189 7.33 -35.04 2.82
N GLY A 190 6.23 -35.11 2.04
CA GLY A 190 5.07 -35.98 2.28
C GLY A 190 3.92 -35.29 3.01
N GLU A 191 3.97 -34.00 3.22
CA GLU A 191 2.88 -33.20 3.80
C GLU A 191 1.79 -32.96 2.75
N LYS A 192 0.53 -32.79 3.19
CA LYS A 192 -0.57 -32.35 2.33
C LYS A 192 -0.86 -30.90 2.61
N ILE A 193 -0.60 -30.05 1.65
CA ILE A 193 -0.79 -28.61 1.78
C ILE A 193 -2.07 -28.17 1.05
N ASN A 194 -2.97 -27.49 1.78
CA ASN A 194 -4.13 -26.80 1.22
C ASN A 194 -3.96 -25.31 1.48
N LEU A 195 -3.46 -24.58 0.49
CA LEU A 195 -3.17 -23.14 0.62
C LEU A 195 -4.43 -22.32 0.85
N ILE A 196 -5.56 -22.68 0.24
CA ILE A 196 -6.85 -21.98 0.44
C ILE A 196 -7.22 -22.00 1.93
N GLN A 197 -7.20 -23.17 2.54
CA GLN A 197 -7.53 -23.34 3.95
C GLN A 197 -6.48 -22.73 4.86
N LEU A 198 -5.19 -22.96 4.58
CA LEU A 198 -4.09 -22.51 5.41
C LEU A 198 -4.00 -20.98 5.49
N MET A 199 -4.26 -20.30 4.37
CA MET A 199 -4.18 -18.84 4.28
C MET A 199 -5.52 -18.16 4.56
N GLY A 200 -6.60 -18.93 4.75
CA GLY A 200 -7.95 -18.39 4.98
C GLY A 200 -8.50 -17.64 3.78
N LEU A 201 -8.23 -18.14 2.57
CA LEU A 201 -8.71 -17.54 1.34
C LEU A 201 -10.18 -17.89 1.10
N LEU A 202 -10.92 -17.00 0.45
CA LEU A 202 -12.31 -17.19 0.07
C LEU A 202 -12.39 -17.52 -1.42
N PRO A 203 -12.58 -18.80 -1.80
CA PRO A 203 -12.59 -19.20 -3.21
C PRO A 203 -13.95 -19.05 -3.90
N GLU A 204 -15.04 -19.00 -3.13
CA GLU A 204 -16.41 -18.98 -3.62
C GLU A 204 -16.97 -17.57 -3.65
N TRP A 205 -17.42 -17.14 -4.82
CA TRP A 205 -17.94 -15.80 -5.04
C TRP A 205 -19.20 -15.84 -5.91
N GLN A 206 -19.95 -14.77 -5.86
CA GLN A 206 -20.93 -14.40 -6.88
C GLN A 206 -20.44 -13.13 -7.55
N LEU A 207 -20.45 -13.10 -8.87
CA LEU A 207 -19.96 -11.98 -9.66
C LEU A 207 -21.11 -11.34 -10.44
N MET A 208 -21.10 -10.03 -10.57
CA MET A 208 -22.06 -9.28 -11.37
C MET A 208 -21.37 -8.16 -12.13
N GLY A 209 -21.57 -8.13 -13.43
CA GLY A 209 -21.02 -7.11 -14.31
C GLY A 209 -21.19 -7.49 -15.78
N PRO A 210 -20.59 -6.73 -16.71
CA PRO A 210 -19.89 -5.46 -16.47
C PRO A 210 -20.85 -4.27 -16.30
N PHE A 211 -20.46 -3.28 -15.53
CA PHE A 211 -21.13 -1.97 -15.43
C PHE A 211 -20.27 -0.90 -16.10
N ASP A 212 -20.88 0.20 -16.56
CA ASP A 212 -20.19 1.28 -17.24
C ASP A 212 -19.22 2.02 -16.32
N ASN A 213 -17.97 2.19 -16.74
CA ASN A 213 -16.95 3.00 -16.07
C ASN A 213 -16.27 3.95 -17.06
N SER A 214 -16.99 4.39 -18.09
CA SER A 214 -16.50 5.34 -19.08
C SER A 214 -15.96 6.60 -18.40
N GLU A 215 -14.80 7.05 -18.85
CA GLU A 215 -14.10 8.19 -18.27
C GLU A 215 -13.80 8.04 -16.75
N ARG A 216 -13.78 6.80 -16.24
CA ARG A 216 -13.58 6.46 -14.80
C ARG A 216 -14.69 6.94 -13.87
N LYS A 217 -15.85 7.32 -14.39
CA LYS A 217 -16.97 7.83 -13.60
C LYS A 217 -17.69 6.73 -12.82
N GLY A 218 -17.68 5.51 -13.33
CA GLY A 218 -18.36 4.36 -12.73
C GLY A 218 -17.91 4.03 -11.32
N PHE A 219 -16.67 4.35 -10.93
CA PHE A 219 -16.18 4.14 -9.57
C PHE A 219 -17.04 4.89 -8.53
N SER A 220 -17.43 6.13 -8.83
CA SER A 220 -18.24 6.97 -7.94
C SER A 220 -19.75 6.78 -8.11
N VAL A 221 -20.20 6.10 -9.19
CA VAL A 221 -21.61 5.81 -9.41
C VAL A 221 -22.04 4.67 -8.50
N GLU A 222 -23.11 4.88 -7.76
CA GLU A 222 -23.75 3.83 -6.97
C GLU A 222 -24.65 2.98 -7.91
N TYR A 223 -24.16 1.79 -8.27
CA TYR A 223 -24.94 0.83 -9.03
C TYR A 223 -25.79 -0.03 -8.08
N GLY A 224 -26.75 -0.77 -8.66
CA GLY A 224 -27.70 -1.57 -7.90
C GLY A 224 -27.15 -2.40 -6.75
N PRO A 225 -26.00 -3.10 -6.89
CA PRO A 225 -25.41 -3.85 -5.78
C PRO A 225 -25.01 -3.02 -4.54
N GLU A 226 -24.76 -1.72 -4.69
CA GLU A 226 -24.42 -0.82 -3.56
C GLU A 226 -25.65 -0.26 -2.85
N SER A 227 -26.84 -0.36 -3.44
CA SER A 227 -28.06 0.21 -2.88
C SER A 227 -28.79 -0.79 -1.99
N GLU A 228 -29.65 -0.30 -1.09
CA GLU A 228 -30.58 -1.17 -0.31
C GLU A 228 -31.46 -2.06 -1.19
N LYS A 229 -31.65 -1.68 -2.47
CA LYS A 229 -32.31 -2.48 -3.50
C LYS A 229 -31.38 -3.52 -4.14
N GLY A 230 -30.12 -3.56 -3.75
CA GLY A 230 -29.08 -4.47 -4.26
C GLY A 230 -29.29 -5.95 -3.95
N LEU A 231 -30.32 -6.27 -3.15
CA LEU A 231 -30.77 -7.63 -2.90
C LEU A 231 -31.49 -8.27 -4.11
N THR A 232 -31.74 -7.51 -5.19
CA THR A 232 -32.33 -8.06 -6.40
C THR A 232 -31.30 -8.90 -7.15
N GLU A 233 -31.74 -10.03 -7.71
CA GLU A 233 -30.85 -10.92 -8.48
C GLU A 233 -30.38 -10.33 -9.80
N GLN A 234 -30.99 -9.23 -10.25
CA GLN A 234 -30.74 -8.64 -11.56
C GLN A 234 -30.71 -7.12 -11.51
N HIS A 235 -29.79 -6.53 -12.25
CA HIS A 235 -29.64 -5.08 -12.38
C HIS A 235 -29.50 -4.69 -13.87
N LYS A 236 -29.93 -3.48 -14.19
CA LYS A 236 -29.77 -2.93 -15.53
C LYS A 236 -28.36 -2.31 -15.68
N ASN A 237 -27.69 -2.67 -16.78
CA ASN A 237 -26.46 -2.01 -17.22
C ASN A 237 -26.64 -1.34 -18.59
N LYS A 238 -25.56 -0.88 -19.21
CA LYS A 238 -25.56 -0.23 -20.52
C LYS A 238 -26.09 -1.14 -21.65
N ASP A 239 -25.74 -2.42 -21.57
CA ASP A 239 -25.97 -3.40 -22.65
C ASP A 239 -27.16 -4.32 -22.36
N GLY A 240 -27.87 -4.16 -21.24
CA GLY A 240 -29.01 -4.97 -20.89
C GLY A 240 -29.17 -5.24 -19.40
N ILE A 241 -29.47 -6.50 -19.06
CA ILE A 241 -29.64 -6.96 -17.67
C ILE A 241 -28.44 -7.82 -17.29
N VAL A 242 -27.84 -7.51 -16.17
CA VAL A 242 -26.80 -8.31 -15.49
C VAL A 242 -27.39 -8.99 -14.26
N LYS A 243 -26.90 -10.16 -13.93
CA LYS A 243 -27.32 -10.95 -12.76
C LYS A 243 -26.12 -11.49 -12.02
N TRP A 244 -26.34 -11.91 -10.77
CA TRP A 244 -25.35 -12.62 -10.01
C TRP A 244 -25.07 -14.01 -10.61
N GLU A 245 -23.79 -14.29 -10.88
CA GLU A 245 -23.33 -15.58 -11.38
C GLU A 245 -22.35 -16.19 -10.38
N LYS A 246 -22.57 -17.46 -10.03
CA LYS A 246 -21.65 -18.19 -9.13
C LYS A 246 -20.32 -18.41 -9.80
N PHE A 247 -19.25 -18.17 -9.06
CA PHE A 247 -17.88 -18.38 -9.49
C PHE A 247 -17.07 -19.00 -8.39
N SER A 248 -16.33 -20.08 -8.70
CA SER A 248 -15.35 -20.69 -7.82
C SER A 248 -13.99 -20.59 -8.49
N THR A 249 -13.03 -19.96 -7.82
CA THR A 249 -11.66 -19.89 -8.36
C THR A 249 -10.98 -21.26 -8.21
N GLN A 250 -10.24 -21.65 -9.25
CA GLN A 250 -9.35 -22.82 -9.24
C GLN A 250 -7.89 -22.43 -8.99
N ASP A 251 -7.64 -21.17 -8.72
CA ASP A 251 -6.30 -20.69 -8.40
C ASP A 251 -5.93 -21.07 -6.96
N GLU A 252 -4.78 -21.67 -6.77
CA GLU A 252 -4.31 -22.15 -5.47
C GLU A 252 -4.15 -21.07 -4.41
N LEU A 253 -3.98 -19.82 -4.85
CA LEU A 253 -3.85 -18.64 -4.01
C LEU A 253 -5.13 -17.78 -4.00
N GLY A 254 -6.25 -18.33 -4.48
CA GLY A 254 -7.56 -17.70 -4.40
C GLY A 254 -7.74 -16.50 -5.33
N LEU A 255 -6.93 -16.34 -6.39
CA LEU A 255 -7.08 -15.26 -7.35
C LEU A 255 -8.42 -15.38 -8.10
N VAL A 256 -9.24 -14.34 -8.01
CA VAL A 256 -10.46 -14.17 -8.80
C VAL A 256 -10.13 -13.30 -10.00
N ASP A 257 -9.90 -13.92 -11.14
CA ASP A 257 -9.62 -13.21 -12.41
C ASP A 257 -10.93 -12.90 -13.15
N ILE A 258 -11.41 -11.68 -12.95
CA ILE A 258 -12.69 -11.21 -13.55
C ILE A 258 -12.62 -11.19 -15.08
N ASN A 259 -11.44 -11.02 -15.68
CA ASN A 259 -11.27 -11.05 -17.13
C ASN A 259 -11.55 -12.43 -17.74
N LYS A 260 -11.34 -13.49 -16.98
CA LYS A 260 -11.70 -14.85 -17.45
C LYS A 260 -13.20 -15.06 -17.62
N ILE A 261 -14.01 -14.21 -16.99
CA ILE A 261 -15.47 -14.32 -16.97
C ILE A 261 -16.08 -13.37 -17.98
N TYR A 262 -15.67 -12.10 -17.96
CA TYR A 262 -16.27 -11.06 -18.81
C TYR A 262 -15.42 -10.68 -20.03
N GLY A 263 -14.21 -11.25 -20.17
CA GLY A 263 -13.23 -10.83 -21.17
C GLY A 263 -12.40 -9.63 -20.72
N GLU A 264 -11.41 -9.27 -21.54
CA GLU A 264 -10.53 -8.12 -21.31
C GLU A 264 -11.23 -6.81 -21.69
N LEU A 265 -12.22 -6.41 -20.88
CA LEU A 265 -12.97 -5.18 -21.09
C LEU A 265 -12.23 -3.98 -20.52
N LYS A 266 -12.46 -2.81 -21.13
CA LYS A 266 -11.95 -1.52 -20.65
C LYS A 266 -13.09 -0.65 -20.21
N GLU A 267 -12.82 0.28 -19.29
CA GLU A 267 -13.82 1.24 -18.81
C GLU A 267 -15.09 0.57 -18.27
N VAL A 268 -14.91 -0.51 -17.53
CA VAL A 268 -15.98 -1.22 -16.84
C VAL A 268 -15.63 -1.42 -15.38
N CYS A 269 -16.64 -1.62 -14.54
CA CYS A 269 -16.50 -2.14 -13.20
C CYS A 269 -17.39 -3.37 -13.00
N ALA A 270 -17.06 -4.19 -12.02
CA ALA A 270 -17.81 -5.37 -11.65
C ALA A 270 -17.92 -5.47 -10.13
N TYR A 271 -18.89 -6.25 -9.67
CA TYR A 271 -19.06 -6.57 -8.27
C TYR A 271 -18.75 -8.03 -8.02
N ALA A 272 -18.18 -8.29 -6.85
CA ALA A 272 -17.98 -9.62 -6.33
C ALA A 272 -18.57 -9.69 -4.92
N LYS A 273 -19.37 -10.71 -4.64
CA LYS A 273 -20.04 -10.94 -3.36
C LYS A 273 -19.73 -12.34 -2.85
N THR A 274 -19.43 -12.45 -1.57
CA THR A 274 -19.32 -13.73 -0.88
C THR A 274 -19.90 -13.65 0.51
N THR A 275 -20.32 -14.78 1.06
CA THR A 275 -20.80 -14.90 2.43
C THR A 275 -20.03 -15.98 3.18
N PHE A 276 -19.88 -15.82 4.48
CA PHE A 276 -19.28 -16.80 5.37
C PHE A 276 -19.86 -16.69 6.77
N ASN A 277 -19.80 -17.76 7.54
CA ASN A 277 -20.29 -17.78 8.92
C ASN A 277 -19.18 -17.53 9.92
N SER A 278 -19.45 -16.69 10.92
CA SER A 278 -18.60 -16.49 12.09
C SER A 278 -19.29 -17.08 13.34
N GLU A 279 -18.53 -17.79 14.17
CA GLU A 279 -19.04 -18.39 15.41
C GLU A 279 -19.39 -17.34 16.47
N SER A 280 -18.82 -16.15 16.37
CA SER A 280 -19.06 -15.05 17.33
C SER A 280 -18.79 -13.70 16.69
N ALA A 281 -19.34 -12.64 17.29
CA ALA A 281 -19.04 -11.27 16.93
C ALA A 281 -17.63 -10.88 17.43
N HIS A 282 -16.75 -10.43 16.54
CA HIS A 282 -15.39 -10.00 16.89
C HIS A 282 -14.79 -9.07 15.82
N SER A 283 -13.68 -8.40 16.16
CA SER A 283 -12.88 -7.66 15.20
C SER A 283 -12.08 -8.61 14.31
N ALA A 284 -12.00 -8.32 13.01
CA ALA A 284 -11.30 -9.12 12.04
C ALA A 284 -10.48 -8.25 11.08
N HIS A 285 -9.44 -8.84 10.49
CA HIS A 285 -8.71 -8.24 9.40
C HIS A 285 -9.15 -8.85 8.07
N PHE A 286 -9.64 -8.00 7.18
CA PHE A 286 -9.89 -8.35 5.78
C PHE A 286 -8.63 -8.05 4.98
N ARG A 287 -8.05 -9.09 4.37
CA ARG A 287 -6.77 -9.01 3.67
C ARG A 287 -6.99 -9.20 2.19
N ILE A 288 -6.67 -8.21 1.39
CA ILE A 288 -7.00 -8.17 -0.03
C ILE A 288 -5.77 -7.75 -0.85
N GLY A 289 -5.60 -8.38 -2.00
CA GLY A 289 -4.71 -7.93 -3.06
C GLY A 289 -5.52 -7.44 -4.25
N SER A 290 -5.31 -6.20 -4.67
CA SER A 290 -5.91 -5.66 -5.89
C SER A 290 -4.99 -4.61 -6.51
N LYS A 291 -4.85 -4.66 -7.83
CA LYS A 291 -4.15 -3.63 -8.60
C LYS A 291 -5.10 -2.58 -9.20
N ASN A 292 -6.40 -2.75 -9.07
CA ASN A 292 -7.41 -1.85 -9.61
C ASN A 292 -7.91 -0.87 -8.54
N ALA A 293 -8.67 0.13 -8.95
CA ALA A 293 -9.52 0.89 -8.04
C ALA A 293 -10.59 -0.05 -7.48
N TRP A 294 -10.90 0.05 -6.18
CA TRP A 294 -11.84 -0.88 -5.55
C TRP A 294 -12.46 -0.33 -4.27
N LYS A 295 -13.62 -0.85 -3.95
CA LYS A 295 -14.33 -0.58 -2.69
C LYS A 295 -14.69 -1.89 -2.02
N MET A 296 -14.83 -1.87 -0.70
CA MET A 296 -15.27 -3.02 0.10
C MET A 296 -16.30 -2.62 1.13
N TRP A 297 -17.37 -3.38 1.16
CA TRP A 297 -18.41 -3.34 2.20
C TRP A 297 -18.39 -4.67 2.96
N VAL A 298 -18.66 -4.60 4.25
CA VAL A 298 -18.92 -5.75 5.10
C VAL A 298 -20.25 -5.52 5.79
N ASN A 299 -21.19 -6.45 5.65
CA ASN A 299 -22.53 -6.34 6.18
C ASN A 299 -23.21 -4.99 5.84
N GLY A 300 -23.06 -4.53 4.59
CA GLY A 300 -23.60 -3.26 4.11
C GLY A 300 -22.82 -2.00 4.52
N THR A 301 -21.80 -2.10 5.39
CA THR A 301 -20.98 -0.97 5.82
C THR A 301 -19.75 -0.83 4.92
N LEU A 302 -19.58 0.34 4.29
CA LEU A 302 -18.36 0.65 3.52
C LEU A 302 -17.16 0.76 4.46
N LEU A 303 -16.20 -0.16 4.32
CA LEU A 303 -14.98 -0.17 5.13
C LEU A 303 -13.79 0.44 4.40
N PHE A 304 -13.74 0.32 3.06
CA PHE A 304 -12.59 0.77 2.29
C PHE A 304 -12.99 1.27 0.91
N SER A 305 -12.29 2.31 0.43
CA SER A 305 -12.46 2.87 -0.90
C SER A 305 -11.12 3.43 -1.38
N ARG A 306 -10.66 2.98 -2.55
CA ARG A 306 -9.43 3.45 -3.19
C ARG A 306 -9.67 3.67 -4.67
N ASP A 307 -9.67 4.92 -5.09
CA ASP A 307 -9.81 5.34 -6.48
C ASP A 307 -8.43 5.56 -7.13
N GLU A 308 -7.62 4.51 -7.14
CA GLU A 308 -6.34 4.53 -7.82
C GLU A 308 -6.26 3.44 -8.86
N TYR A 309 -6.08 3.83 -10.11
CA TYR A 309 -5.80 2.91 -11.19
C TYR A 309 -4.36 2.44 -11.08
N HIS A 310 -4.27 1.16 -10.94
CA HIS A 310 -3.12 0.37 -10.60
C HIS A 310 -1.81 0.79 -11.26
N ARG A 311 -0.76 0.57 -10.52
CA ARG A 311 0.60 0.36 -11.07
C ARG A 311 1.24 -0.73 -10.23
N GLY A 312 1.74 -1.77 -10.89
CA GLY A 312 2.43 -2.86 -10.24
C GLY A 312 1.66 -4.18 -10.23
N LYS A 313 2.12 -5.12 -9.41
CA LYS A 313 1.56 -6.46 -9.28
C LYS A 313 0.53 -6.50 -8.15
N THR A 314 -0.50 -7.32 -8.31
CA THR A 314 -1.34 -7.76 -7.18
C THR A 314 -0.47 -8.59 -6.25
N ARG A 315 -0.54 -8.30 -4.95
CA ARG A 315 0.17 -9.04 -3.90
C ARG A 315 -0.81 -9.59 -2.89
N ILE A 316 -0.48 -10.72 -2.29
CA ILE A 316 -1.25 -11.26 -1.18
C ILE A 316 -1.09 -10.31 0.03
N ASP A 317 -2.19 -10.05 0.73
CA ASP A 317 -2.24 -9.12 1.87
C ASP A 317 -1.71 -7.71 1.54
N GLN A 318 -1.91 -7.26 0.30
CA GLN A 318 -1.51 -5.92 -0.13
C GLN A 318 -2.21 -4.81 0.67
N PHE A 319 -3.45 -5.07 1.08
CA PHE A 319 -4.24 -4.22 1.95
C PHE A 319 -4.75 -5.03 3.13
N ILE A 320 -4.65 -4.48 4.32
CA ILE A 320 -5.18 -5.03 5.57
C ILE A 320 -6.17 -4.03 6.12
N ILE A 321 -7.45 -4.41 6.16
CA ILE A 321 -8.54 -3.54 6.54
C ILE A 321 -9.18 -4.09 7.80
N GLU A 322 -9.23 -3.29 8.85
CA GLU A 322 -9.91 -3.65 10.08
C GLU A 322 -11.43 -3.51 9.91
N GLY A 323 -12.15 -4.48 10.43
CA GLY A 323 -13.59 -4.47 10.43
C GLY A 323 -14.16 -5.36 11.54
N LYS A 324 -15.49 -5.47 11.57
CA LYS A 324 -16.19 -6.27 12.58
C LYS A 324 -17.04 -7.33 11.90
N LEU A 325 -16.94 -8.56 12.41
CA LEU A 325 -17.85 -9.63 12.09
C LEU A 325 -18.97 -9.68 13.11
N GLN A 326 -20.16 -10.05 12.66
CA GLN A 326 -21.28 -10.45 13.49
C GLN A 326 -21.29 -11.96 13.67
N GLU A 327 -21.94 -12.45 14.71
CA GLU A 327 -22.24 -13.88 14.85
C GLU A 327 -23.19 -14.33 13.73
N GLY A 328 -22.94 -15.50 13.14
CA GLY A 328 -23.69 -16.02 12.02
C GLY A 328 -23.13 -15.55 10.68
N GLU A 329 -24.02 -15.37 9.69
CA GLU A 329 -23.66 -15.02 8.33
C GLU A 329 -23.13 -13.59 8.22
N ASN A 330 -22.02 -13.43 7.52
CA ASN A 330 -21.42 -12.16 7.16
C ASN A 330 -21.27 -12.08 5.63
N GLU A 331 -21.59 -10.94 5.07
CA GLU A 331 -21.44 -10.67 3.64
C GLU A 331 -20.26 -9.73 3.39
N ILE A 332 -19.43 -10.06 2.40
CA ILE A 332 -18.46 -9.15 1.81
C ILE A 332 -18.94 -8.81 0.40
N LEU A 333 -19.02 -7.51 0.11
CA LEU A 333 -19.25 -6.99 -1.23
C LEU A 333 -18.04 -6.19 -1.66
N LEU A 334 -17.54 -6.46 -2.86
CA LEU A 334 -16.46 -5.72 -3.50
C LEU A 334 -16.98 -5.08 -4.79
N LYS A 335 -16.48 -3.88 -5.09
CA LYS A 335 -16.55 -3.24 -6.40
C LYS A 335 -15.12 -3.09 -6.92
N VAL A 336 -14.87 -3.51 -8.14
CA VAL A 336 -13.53 -3.50 -8.76
C VAL A 336 -13.60 -2.85 -10.13
#